data_35dcba0267659ecc0209a9c8c22b99ed
#
_entry.id   35dcba0267659ecc0209a9c8c22b99ed
#
_cell.length_a   1.000
_cell.length_b   1.000
_cell.length_c   1.000
_cell.angle_alpha   90.00
_cell.angle_beta   90.00
_cell.angle_gamma   90.00
#
_symmetry.space_group_name_H-M   'P 1'
#
loop_
_entity.id
_entity.type
_entity.pdbx_description
1 polymer ?
#
loop_
_entity_poly.entity_id
_entity_poly.type
_entity_poly.pdbx_seq_one_letter_code
_entity_poly.pdbx_strand_id
1 'polypeptide(L)' 'MTGRVRAFDERRGLGEVESGGEVYPFHCTRIADGSRSIPVGAAVTFEVAPGPQGRWEAVAISRV' A
#
# COMPACT_ATOMS: atom_id res chain seq x y z
N MET A 1 3.60 -4.88 9.62
CA MET A 1 4.33 -5.63 8.56
C MET A 1 5.23 -4.65 7.80
N THR A 2 6.25 -5.16 7.18
CA THR A 2 7.15 -4.35 6.35
C THR A 2 7.08 -4.86 4.91
N GLY A 3 7.27 -3.96 3.97
CA GLY A 3 7.27 -4.31 2.56
C GLY A 3 7.79 -3.18 1.71
N ARG A 4 7.56 -3.28 0.40
CA ARG A 4 7.94 -2.26 -0.55
C ARG A 4 6.78 -1.97 -1.48
N VAL A 5 6.66 -0.71 -1.87
CA VAL A 5 5.68 -0.31 -2.89
C VAL A 5 6.13 -0.92 -4.21
N ARG A 6 5.30 -1.76 -4.77
CA ARG A 6 5.57 -2.47 -6.01
C ARG A 6 5.07 -1.70 -7.23
N ALA A 7 3.93 -1.03 -7.07
CA ALA A 7 3.30 -0.29 -8.15
C ALA A 7 2.44 0.82 -7.56
N PHE A 8 2.28 1.91 -8.30
CA PHE A 8 1.39 2.98 -7.90
C PHE A 8 0.94 3.74 -9.13
N ASP A 9 -0.38 3.95 -9.23
CA ASP A 9 -1.01 4.73 -10.31
C ASP A 9 -1.56 6.00 -9.69
N GLU A 10 -0.89 7.13 -9.91
CA GLU A 10 -1.28 8.41 -9.33
C GLU A 10 -2.65 8.87 -9.80
N ARG A 11 -3.01 8.58 -11.03
CA ARG A 11 -4.28 9.05 -11.59
C ARG A 11 -5.46 8.36 -10.91
N ARG A 12 -5.30 7.09 -10.58
CA ARG A 12 -6.37 6.30 -9.96
C ARG A 12 -6.25 6.27 -8.45
N GLY A 13 -5.09 6.64 -7.91
CA GLY A 13 -4.83 6.55 -6.48
C GLY A 13 -4.78 5.13 -5.97
N LEU A 14 -4.32 4.21 -6.81
CA LEU A 14 -4.26 2.78 -6.47
C LEU A 14 -2.84 2.27 -6.57
N GLY A 15 -2.45 1.44 -5.63
CA GLY A 15 -1.13 0.86 -5.62
C GLY A 15 -1.09 -0.54 -5.05
N GLU A 16 0.12 -1.07 -4.96
CA GLU A 16 0.36 -2.41 -4.43
C GLU A 16 1.61 -2.40 -3.57
N VAL A 17 1.55 -3.10 -2.44
CA VAL A 17 2.71 -3.34 -1.57
C VAL A 17 3.02 -4.82 -1.64
N GLU A 18 4.29 -5.14 -1.80
CA GLU A 18 4.77 -6.52 -1.77
C GLU A 18 5.45 -6.78 -0.43
N SER A 19 5.12 -7.91 0.19
CA SER A 19 5.72 -8.33 1.46
C SER A 19 5.70 -9.84 1.53
N GLY A 20 6.88 -10.45 1.70
CA GLY A 20 6.98 -11.90 1.89
C GLY A 20 6.40 -12.72 0.76
N GLY A 21 6.47 -12.24 -0.48
CA GLY A 21 5.92 -12.94 -1.63
C GLY A 21 4.43 -12.70 -1.86
N GLU A 22 3.78 -11.95 -1.00
CA GLU A 22 2.37 -11.59 -1.14
C GLU A 22 2.26 -10.16 -1.64
N VAL A 23 1.21 -9.88 -2.39
CA VAL A 23 0.92 -8.54 -2.91
C VAL A 23 -0.40 -8.06 -2.31
N TYR A 24 -0.37 -6.86 -1.73
CA TYR A 24 -1.54 -6.27 -1.08
C TYR A 24 -1.89 -4.98 -1.80
N PRO A 25 -3.10 -4.86 -2.35
CA PRO A 25 -3.54 -3.61 -2.97
C PRO A 25 -3.83 -2.57 -1.90
N PHE A 26 -3.71 -1.29 -2.26
CA PHE A 26 -4.11 -0.21 -1.37
C PHE A 26 -4.62 0.98 -2.17
N HIS A 27 -5.44 1.81 -1.50
CA HIS A 27 -5.88 3.10 -2.03
C HIS A 27 -5.00 4.19 -1.42
N CYS A 28 -4.77 5.28 -2.14
CA CYS A 28 -3.90 6.36 -1.67
C CYS A 28 -4.33 6.95 -0.33
N THR A 29 -5.61 6.84 0.02
CA THR A 29 -6.11 7.30 1.32
C THR A 29 -5.56 6.50 2.49
N ARG A 30 -4.94 5.36 2.22
CA ARG A 30 -4.35 4.52 3.27
C ARG A 30 -2.90 4.86 3.56
N ILE A 31 -2.34 5.86 2.88
CA ILE A 31 -1.00 6.37 3.18
C ILE A 31 -1.14 7.27 4.41
N ALA A 32 -0.45 6.90 5.49
CA ALA A 32 -0.72 7.46 6.81
C ALA A 32 -0.41 8.95 6.95
N ASP A 33 0.55 9.47 6.17
CA ASP A 33 0.94 10.88 6.26
C ASP A 33 0.03 11.82 5.45
N GLY A 34 -1.00 11.29 4.82
CA GLY A 34 -1.92 12.09 4.03
C GLY A 34 -1.45 12.38 2.61
N SER A 35 -0.27 11.92 2.23
CA SER A 35 0.20 12.02 0.84
C SER A 35 -0.72 11.23 -0.05
N ARG A 36 -0.92 11.71 -1.27
CA ARG A 36 -1.70 10.95 -2.26
C ARG A 36 -0.81 10.27 -3.27
N SER A 37 0.45 10.15 -2.96
CA SER A 37 1.45 9.60 -3.85
C SER A 37 2.55 8.97 -3.02
N ILE A 38 3.16 7.93 -3.56
CA ILE A 38 4.28 7.25 -2.91
C ILE A 38 5.15 6.65 -4.01
N PRO A 39 6.49 6.78 -3.93
CA PRO A 39 7.33 6.27 -5.00
C PRO A 39 7.38 4.74 -5.00
N VAL A 40 7.42 4.17 -6.19
CA VAL A 40 7.65 2.73 -6.37
C VAL A 40 9.05 2.41 -5.85
N GLY A 41 9.15 1.33 -5.09
CA GLY A 41 10.40 0.92 -4.45
C GLY A 41 10.55 1.42 -3.02
N ALA A 42 9.66 2.31 -2.56
CA ALA A 42 9.75 2.82 -1.19
C ALA A 42 9.54 1.70 -0.18
N ALA A 43 10.40 1.65 0.83
CA ALA A 43 10.23 0.73 1.94
C ALA A 43 9.16 1.30 2.88
N VAL A 44 8.23 0.46 3.30
CA VAL A 44 7.09 0.89 4.12
C VAL A 44 6.81 -0.11 5.23
N THR A 45 6.18 0.41 6.29
CA THR A 45 5.46 -0.43 7.24
C THR A 45 3.98 -0.31 6.93
N PHE A 46 3.21 -1.34 7.22
CA PHE A 46 1.77 -1.31 6.95
C PHE A 46 1.06 -2.39 7.76
N GLU A 47 -0.26 -2.31 7.79
CA GLU A 47 -1.10 -3.34 8.35
C GLU A 47 -2.00 -3.87 7.24
N VAL A 48 -2.62 -5.01 7.46
CA VAL A 48 -3.56 -5.58 6.51
C VAL A 48 -4.96 -5.55 7.11
N ALA A 49 -5.93 -5.30 6.26
CA ALA A 49 -7.33 -5.26 6.65
C ALA A 49 -8.17 -5.90 5.55
N PRO A 50 -9.35 -6.43 5.89
CA PRO A 50 -10.24 -6.97 4.86
C PRO A 50 -10.71 -5.84 3.95
N GLY A 51 -10.56 -6.04 2.66
CA GLY A 51 -11.04 -5.11 1.66
C GLY A 51 -12.28 -5.65 0.96
N PRO A 52 -12.82 -4.89 0.01
CA PRO A 52 -13.96 -5.35 -0.77
C PRO A 52 -13.64 -6.63 -1.52
N GLN A 53 -14.65 -7.45 -1.77
CA GLN A 53 -14.55 -8.69 -2.52
C GLN A 53 -13.64 -9.73 -1.83
N GLY A 54 -13.49 -9.63 -0.52
CA GLY A 54 -12.74 -10.63 0.24
C GLY A 54 -11.23 -10.57 0.07
N ARG A 55 -10.69 -9.49 -0.50
CA ARG A 55 -9.24 -9.34 -0.65
C ARG A 55 -8.68 -8.61 0.56
N TRP A 56 -7.45 -8.97 0.92
CA TRP A 56 -6.72 -8.24 1.97
C TRP A 56 -6.06 -7.01 1.36
N GLU A 57 -6.17 -5.87 2.05
CA GLU A 57 -5.60 -4.61 1.62
C GLU A 57 -4.54 -4.15 2.57
N ALA A 58 -3.55 -3.40 2.05
CA ALA A 58 -2.59 -2.69 2.89
C ALA A 58 -3.22 -1.39 3.39
N VAL A 59 -3.10 -1.14 4.70
CA VAL A 59 -3.62 0.09 5.33
C VAL A 59 -2.56 0.63 6.28
N ALA A 60 -2.73 1.86 6.75
CA ALA A 60 -1.81 2.53 7.67
C ALA A 60 -0.37 2.49 7.14
N ILE A 61 -0.21 2.81 5.87
CA ILE A 61 1.07 2.71 5.18
C ILE A 61 1.95 3.89 5.56
N SER A 62 3.12 3.60 6.12
CA SER A 62 4.10 4.62 6.50
C SER A 62 5.44 4.30 5.87
N ARG A 63 6.13 5.32 5.36
CA ARG A 63 7.48 5.14 4.84
C ARG A 63 8.45 4.95 6.00
N VAL A 64 9.41 4.07 5.77
CA VAL A 64 10.45 3.79 6.76
C VAL A 64 11.56 4.81 6.64
#